data_adfeed7a00ec8878794bbaf1c5c2ce3d
#
_entry.id   adfeed7a00ec8878794bbaf1c5c2ce3d
#
_cell.length_a   1.000
_cell.length_b   1.000
_cell.length_c   1.000
_cell.angle_alpha   90.00
_cell.angle_beta   90.00
_cell.angle_gamma   90.00
#
_symmetry.space_group_name_H-M   'P 1'
#
loop_
_entity.id
_entity.type
_entity.pdbx_description
1 polymer ?
#
loop_
_entity_poly.entity_id
_entity_poly.type
_entity_poly.pdbx_seq_one_letter_code
_entity_poly.pdbx_strand_id
1 'polypeptide(L)'
;MTNFLLRRFIPDYQNTADPAVREKYGNLAGIVGIVCNVLLFAGKLLAGTLCGSVSVTADAVNNLSDASSSLVTLLGFRLAARPADEKHPYGHARMEYLSGLAVAVMILVIGVELVKSSVQKILHPEAVEFSILTAAVLTGSILLKLWMALFDRKLGRKISSAALIAAAADSRSDVIATGAVLLACVVGRLTGLMIDGWAGLLVALFILWSGVGVVKDTVDPLLGAKPDEALVRAIAYLMTSHVNILGFHDLMVHDYGPGRRFASVHAEIDHRIDPLIAHELLDEIERQAKRELHVDLVIHYDPVVTDDPEVAAVRTRVLQIMHGLDPRLSLHDFRMVSGSHHVNVIFDMVIPPEDAQTAEQLRRQIEAQLQDGKKTYHLIVTFDTAAFNELSTEVGEQQSR
;
A
#
# COMPACT_ATOMS: atom_id res chain seq x y z
N MET A 1 -21.21 -10.08 -16.12
CA MET A 1 -21.45 -8.65 -16.38
C MET A 1 -20.16 -7.83 -16.29
N THR A 2 -19.37 -7.88 -15.20
CA THR A 2 -18.10 -7.12 -15.03
C THR A 2 -17.12 -7.29 -16.21
N ASN A 3 -16.79 -8.55 -16.60
CA ASN A 3 -15.86 -8.79 -17.70
C ASN A 3 -16.36 -8.26 -19.07
N PHE A 4 -17.66 -8.23 -19.27
CA PHE A 4 -18.27 -7.65 -20.46
C PHE A 4 -18.06 -6.13 -20.51
N LEU A 5 -18.32 -5.44 -19.38
CA LEU A 5 -18.09 -3.99 -19.25
C LEU A 5 -16.62 -3.65 -19.49
N LEU A 6 -15.68 -4.40 -18.87
CA LEU A 6 -14.26 -4.18 -19.07
C LEU A 6 -13.84 -4.29 -20.53
N ARG A 7 -14.22 -5.37 -21.21
CA ARG A 7 -13.88 -5.58 -22.64
C ARG A 7 -14.52 -4.56 -23.56
N ARG A 8 -15.71 -4.05 -23.20
CA ARG A 8 -16.45 -3.11 -24.05
C ARG A 8 -15.96 -1.66 -23.91
N PHE A 9 -15.51 -1.27 -22.71
CA PHE A 9 -15.21 0.14 -22.39
C PHE A 9 -13.73 0.42 -22.15
N ILE A 10 -12.91 -0.60 -21.93
CA ILE A 10 -11.47 -0.41 -21.65
C ILE A 10 -10.65 -1.18 -22.70
N PRO A 11 -10.16 -0.51 -23.76
CA PRO A 11 -9.14 -1.09 -24.62
C PRO A 11 -7.91 -1.46 -23.78
N ASP A 12 -7.26 -2.57 -24.09
CA ASP A 12 -6.06 -3.06 -23.41
C ASP A 12 -6.22 -3.26 -21.90
N TYR A 13 -7.42 -3.65 -21.45
CA TYR A 13 -7.81 -3.84 -20.04
C TYR A 13 -6.88 -4.79 -19.25
N GLN A 14 -5.95 -5.47 -19.90
CA GLN A 14 -4.94 -6.34 -19.26
C GLN A 14 -3.71 -5.57 -18.81
N ASN A 15 -3.37 -4.46 -19.46
CA ASN A 15 -2.22 -3.63 -19.11
C ASN A 15 -2.57 -2.68 -17.95
N THR A 16 -2.64 -3.23 -16.74
CA THR A 16 -3.02 -2.49 -15.53
C THR A 16 -1.91 -1.60 -14.97
N ALA A 17 -0.69 -1.69 -15.49
CA ALA A 17 0.43 -0.82 -15.13
C ALA A 17 0.36 0.54 -15.82
N ASP A 18 -0.30 0.61 -16.99
CA ASP A 18 -0.48 1.85 -17.75
C ASP A 18 -1.43 2.84 -17.01
N PRO A 19 -0.97 4.06 -16.66
CA PRO A 19 -1.80 5.07 -16.03
C PRO A 19 -3.08 5.42 -16.80
N ALA A 20 -3.03 5.42 -18.13
CA ALA A 20 -4.21 5.70 -18.98
C ALA A 20 -5.25 4.56 -18.90
N VAL A 21 -4.81 3.32 -18.77
CA VAL A 21 -5.70 2.17 -18.54
C VAL A 21 -6.30 2.24 -17.15
N ARG A 22 -5.49 2.56 -16.13
CA ARG A 22 -5.96 2.75 -14.75
C ARG A 22 -7.02 3.83 -14.64
N GLU A 23 -6.81 4.99 -15.30
CA GLU A 23 -7.81 6.07 -15.36
C GLU A 23 -9.15 5.56 -15.92
N LYS A 24 -9.11 4.76 -16.99
CA LYS A 24 -10.34 4.19 -17.59
C LYS A 24 -11.05 3.23 -16.62
N TYR A 25 -10.32 2.48 -15.80
CA TYR A 25 -10.92 1.66 -14.74
C TYR A 25 -11.64 2.51 -13.70
N GLY A 26 -11.00 3.58 -13.20
CA GLY A 26 -11.59 4.50 -12.25
C GLY A 26 -12.80 5.27 -12.84
N ASN A 27 -12.68 5.75 -14.09
CA ASN A 27 -13.78 6.40 -14.79
C ASN A 27 -14.98 5.46 -14.96
N LEU A 28 -14.76 4.19 -15.35
CA LEU A 28 -15.84 3.20 -15.48
C LEU A 28 -16.50 2.94 -14.14
N ALA A 29 -15.74 2.73 -13.07
CA ALA A 29 -16.27 2.50 -11.71
C ALA A 29 -17.06 3.70 -11.20
N GLY A 30 -16.50 4.91 -11.30
CA GLY A 30 -17.18 6.13 -10.88
C GLY A 30 -18.49 6.40 -11.64
N ILE A 31 -18.49 6.25 -12.97
CA ILE A 31 -19.70 6.41 -13.77
C ILE A 31 -20.76 5.36 -13.41
N VAL A 32 -20.37 4.10 -13.29
CA VAL A 32 -21.29 3.02 -12.87
C VAL A 32 -21.84 3.30 -11.48
N GLY A 33 -20.99 3.72 -10.53
CA GLY A 33 -21.39 4.10 -9.19
C GLY A 33 -22.42 5.24 -9.18
N ILE A 34 -22.14 6.32 -9.89
CA ILE A 34 -23.08 7.45 -10.01
C ILE A 34 -24.42 7.00 -10.62
N VAL A 35 -24.40 6.29 -11.73
CA VAL A 35 -25.62 5.82 -12.41
C VAL A 35 -26.44 4.92 -11.50
N CYS A 36 -25.82 3.93 -10.85
CA CYS A 36 -26.53 3.02 -9.95
C CYS A 36 -27.12 3.74 -8.74
N ASN A 37 -26.36 4.64 -8.10
CA ASN A 37 -26.85 5.39 -6.94
C ASN A 37 -27.96 6.38 -7.32
N VAL A 38 -27.91 7.03 -8.48
CA VAL A 38 -28.99 7.88 -8.98
C VAL A 38 -30.23 7.04 -9.30
N LEU A 39 -30.09 5.84 -9.86
CA LEU A 39 -31.22 4.94 -10.10
C LEU A 39 -31.86 4.48 -8.76
N LEU A 40 -31.04 4.14 -7.78
CA LEU A 40 -31.51 3.81 -6.43
C LEU A 40 -32.23 4.99 -5.76
N PHE A 41 -31.65 6.19 -5.83
CA PHE A 41 -32.29 7.41 -5.37
C PHE A 41 -33.68 7.61 -5.99
N ALA A 42 -33.75 7.61 -7.32
CA ALA A 42 -35.00 7.82 -8.04
C ALA A 42 -36.06 6.73 -7.73
N GLY A 43 -35.66 5.45 -7.72
CA GLY A 43 -36.53 4.33 -7.41
C GLY A 43 -37.06 4.37 -5.97
N LYS A 44 -36.20 4.64 -4.98
CA LYS A 44 -36.59 4.75 -3.57
C LYS A 44 -37.44 6.02 -3.32
N LEU A 45 -37.08 7.15 -3.93
CA LEU A 45 -37.87 8.37 -3.81
C LEU A 45 -39.29 8.18 -4.33
N LEU A 46 -39.44 7.56 -5.51
CA LEU A 46 -40.74 7.27 -6.09
C LEU A 46 -41.55 6.30 -5.21
N ALA A 47 -40.93 5.22 -4.74
CA ALA A 47 -41.57 4.27 -3.83
C ALA A 47 -41.97 4.91 -2.49
N GLY A 48 -41.07 5.70 -1.91
CA GLY A 48 -41.31 6.41 -0.64
C GLY A 48 -42.47 7.41 -0.72
N THR A 49 -42.52 8.18 -1.82
CA THR A 49 -43.62 9.15 -2.05
C THR A 49 -44.95 8.44 -2.31
N LEU A 50 -44.96 7.38 -3.11
CA LEU A 50 -46.18 6.62 -3.39
C LEU A 50 -46.75 5.89 -2.16
N CYS A 51 -45.88 5.42 -1.26
CA CYS A 51 -46.28 4.72 -0.04
C CYS A 51 -46.43 5.64 1.16
N GLY A 52 -46.09 6.93 1.06
CA GLY A 52 -46.05 7.86 2.18
C GLY A 52 -44.99 7.53 3.25
N SER A 53 -43.97 6.75 2.87
CA SER A 53 -42.94 6.28 3.81
C SER A 53 -41.79 7.27 3.92
N VAL A 54 -41.72 7.98 5.03
CA VAL A 54 -40.62 8.91 5.35
C VAL A 54 -39.27 8.18 5.44
N SER A 55 -39.28 6.94 5.96
CA SER A 55 -38.06 6.13 6.11
C SER A 55 -37.44 5.76 4.74
N VAL A 56 -38.26 5.35 3.78
CA VAL A 56 -37.78 5.02 2.41
C VAL A 56 -37.29 6.29 1.68
N THR A 57 -37.96 7.42 1.91
CA THR A 57 -37.55 8.71 1.34
C THR A 57 -36.21 9.18 1.92
N ALA A 58 -36.01 9.02 3.23
CA ALA A 58 -34.73 9.32 3.89
C ALA A 58 -33.59 8.42 3.35
N ASP A 59 -33.86 7.13 3.16
CA ASP A 59 -32.91 6.17 2.58
C ASP A 59 -32.60 6.51 1.10
N ALA A 60 -33.55 7.09 0.36
CA ALA A 60 -33.27 7.62 -0.97
C ALA A 60 -32.23 8.76 -0.93
N VAL A 61 -32.35 9.70 -0.01
CA VAL A 61 -31.39 10.82 0.14
C VAL A 61 -29.98 10.28 0.45
N ASN A 62 -29.86 9.18 1.23
CA ASN A 62 -28.58 8.53 1.47
C ASN A 62 -27.91 8.08 0.16
N ASN A 63 -28.65 7.47 -0.79
CA ASN A 63 -28.08 7.10 -2.08
C ASN A 63 -27.60 8.29 -2.92
N LEU A 64 -28.13 9.49 -2.72
CA LEU A 64 -27.60 10.70 -3.35
C LEU A 64 -26.23 11.06 -2.75
N SER A 65 -26.04 10.87 -1.46
CA SER A 65 -24.75 11.02 -0.77
C SER A 65 -23.72 10.01 -1.32
N ASP A 66 -24.14 8.76 -1.56
CA ASP A 66 -23.28 7.72 -2.14
C ASP A 66 -22.88 8.02 -3.59
N ALA A 67 -23.75 8.69 -4.35
CA ALA A 67 -23.40 9.22 -5.67
C ALA A 67 -22.28 10.27 -5.58
N SER A 68 -22.25 11.06 -4.49
CA SER A 68 -21.17 12.01 -4.24
C SER A 68 -19.84 11.31 -3.93
N SER A 69 -19.84 10.21 -3.17
CA SER A 69 -18.65 9.36 -2.95
C SER A 69 -18.11 8.80 -4.26
N SER A 70 -19.00 8.34 -5.13
CA SER A 70 -18.64 7.85 -6.48
C SER A 70 -18.03 8.96 -7.35
N LEU A 71 -18.52 10.20 -7.20
CA LEU A 71 -17.96 11.37 -7.90
C LEU A 71 -16.54 11.70 -7.38
N VAL A 72 -16.31 11.63 -6.06
CA VAL A 72 -14.98 11.81 -5.45
C VAL A 72 -13.99 10.80 -6.03
N THR A 73 -14.39 9.52 -6.11
CA THR A 73 -13.57 8.47 -6.73
C THR A 73 -13.25 8.78 -8.19
N LEU A 74 -14.24 9.15 -8.98
CA LEU A 74 -14.07 9.54 -10.39
C LEU A 74 -13.10 10.71 -10.57
N LEU A 75 -13.27 11.76 -9.78
CA LEU A 75 -12.38 12.93 -9.81
C LEU A 75 -10.98 12.57 -9.34
N GLY A 76 -10.84 11.72 -8.33
CA GLY A 76 -9.55 11.22 -7.83
C GLY A 76 -8.75 10.53 -8.93
N PHE A 77 -9.34 9.63 -9.69
CA PHE A 77 -8.67 8.97 -10.82
C PHE A 77 -8.28 9.94 -11.93
N ARG A 78 -9.16 10.91 -12.28
CA ARG A 78 -8.84 11.93 -13.28
C ARG A 78 -7.70 12.84 -12.84
N LEU A 79 -7.65 13.20 -11.57
CA LEU A 79 -6.56 14.02 -11.03
C LEU A 79 -5.26 13.21 -10.94
N ALA A 80 -5.33 11.94 -10.53
CA ALA A 80 -4.18 11.05 -10.44
C ALA A 80 -3.50 10.80 -11.79
N ALA A 81 -4.29 10.79 -12.87
CA ALA A 81 -3.77 10.61 -14.24
C ALA A 81 -3.06 11.84 -14.81
N ARG A 82 -3.10 13.00 -14.14
CA ARG A 82 -2.38 14.19 -14.61
C ARG A 82 -0.87 13.96 -14.59
N PRO A 83 -0.15 14.38 -15.64
CA PRO A 83 1.31 14.29 -15.69
C PRO A 83 1.95 15.17 -14.60
N ALA A 84 3.25 14.98 -14.41
CA ALA A 84 4.08 15.85 -13.61
C ALA A 84 4.03 17.29 -14.13
N ASP A 85 4.05 18.26 -13.22
CA ASP A 85 4.13 19.70 -13.49
C ASP A 85 5.18 20.36 -12.57
N GLU A 86 5.38 21.67 -12.72
CA GLU A 86 6.37 22.42 -11.93
C GLU A 86 6.12 22.34 -10.42
N LYS A 87 4.87 22.21 -9.97
CA LYS A 87 4.51 22.12 -8.54
C LYS A 87 4.56 20.68 -8.02
N HIS A 88 4.33 19.73 -8.89
CA HIS A 88 4.27 18.30 -8.57
C HIS A 88 5.19 17.51 -9.53
N PRO A 89 6.53 17.61 -9.37
CA PRO A 89 7.51 17.02 -10.29
C PRO A 89 7.43 15.47 -10.33
N TYR A 90 6.93 14.83 -9.27
CA TYR A 90 6.72 13.38 -9.22
C TYR A 90 5.34 12.94 -9.76
N GLY A 91 4.50 13.88 -10.25
CA GLY A 91 3.16 13.62 -10.76
C GLY A 91 2.09 13.66 -9.67
N HIS A 92 0.87 13.30 -10.07
CA HIS A 92 -0.33 13.44 -9.24
C HIS A 92 -0.92 12.10 -8.79
N ALA A 93 -0.23 10.96 -8.99
CA ALA A 93 -0.78 9.63 -8.77
C ALA A 93 -1.26 9.39 -7.31
N ARG A 94 -0.69 10.09 -6.31
CA ARG A 94 -1.15 10.05 -4.91
C ARG A 94 -2.57 10.60 -4.70
N MET A 95 -3.14 11.32 -5.68
CA MET A 95 -4.54 11.76 -5.62
C MET A 95 -5.51 10.57 -5.55
N GLU A 96 -5.12 9.39 -6.03
CA GLU A 96 -5.91 8.16 -5.86
C GLU A 96 -6.02 7.76 -4.39
N TYR A 97 -4.92 7.81 -3.63
CA TYR A 97 -4.95 7.53 -2.18
C TYR A 97 -5.77 8.58 -1.40
N LEU A 98 -5.61 9.87 -1.76
CA LEU A 98 -6.39 10.95 -1.14
C LEU A 98 -7.89 10.82 -1.42
N SER A 99 -8.29 10.40 -2.61
CA SER A 99 -9.70 10.14 -2.91
C SER A 99 -10.24 8.94 -2.14
N GLY A 100 -9.45 7.87 -1.99
CA GLY A 100 -9.79 6.72 -1.15
C GLY A 100 -9.94 7.12 0.32
N LEU A 101 -9.05 7.98 0.83
CA LEU A 101 -9.14 8.53 2.19
C LEU A 101 -10.41 9.38 2.38
N ALA A 102 -10.76 10.22 1.39
CA ALA A 102 -11.99 11.01 1.45
C ALA A 102 -13.24 10.13 1.54
N VAL A 103 -13.30 9.04 0.76
CA VAL A 103 -14.39 8.06 0.85
C VAL A 103 -14.39 7.37 2.22
N ALA A 104 -13.23 6.97 2.74
CA ALA A 104 -13.12 6.34 4.06
C ALA A 104 -13.61 7.26 5.19
N VAL A 105 -13.30 8.57 5.12
CA VAL A 105 -13.82 9.56 6.07
C VAL A 105 -15.33 9.67 5.97
N MET A 106 -15.92 9.64 4.77
CA MET A 106 -17.37 9.65 4.60
C MET A 106 -18.02 8.40 5.23
N ILE A 107 -17.43 7.22 5.08
CA ILE A 107 -17.88 5.97 5.73
C ILE A 107 -17.89 6.15 7.27
N LEU A 108 -16.85 6.74 7.84
CA LEU A 108 -16.78 6.99 9.29
C LEU A 108 -17.86 7.97 9.76
N VAL A 109 -18.09 9.04 9.00
CA VAL A 109 -19.17 10.03 9.31
C VAL A 109 -20.54 9.34 9.31
N ILE A 110 -20.83 8.55 8.28
CA ILE A 110 -22.07 7.75 8.17
C ILE A 110 -22.17 6.76 9.34
N GLY A 111 -21.09 6.07 9.70
CA GLY A 111 -21.04 5.18 10.84
C GLY A 111 -21.40 5.88 12.17
N VAL A 112 -20.86 7.07 12.41
CA VAL A 112 -21.19 7.87 13.61
C VAL A 112 -22.66 8.30 13.61
N GLU A 113 -23.20 8.75 12.48
CA GLU A 113 -24.61 9.12 12.37
C GLU A 113 -25.53 7.90 12.60
N LEU A 114 -25.13 6.72 12.12
CA LEU A 114 -25.87 5.49 12.36
C LEU A 114 -25.84 5.08 13.84
N VAL A 115 -24.72 5.28 14.57
CA VAL A 115 -24.65 5.10 16.03
C VAL A 115 -25.66 6.00 16.72
N LYS A 116 -25.66 7.32 16.42
CA LYS A 116 -26.60 8.27 17.02
C LYS A 116 -28.05 7.87 16.77
N SER A 117 -28.39 7.58 15.53
CA SER A 117 -29.74 7.15 15.14
C SER A 117 -30.17 5.85 15.86
N SER A 118 -29.25 4.88 15.95
CA SER A 118 -29.50 3.61 16.62
C SER A 118 -29.72 3.79 18.13
N VAL A 119 -28.91 4.61 18.79
CA VAL A 119 -29.10 4.94 20.22
C VAL A 119 -30.43 5.65 20.44
N GLN A 120 -30.79 6.60 19.56
CA GLN A 120 -32.09 7.27 19.66
C GLN A 120 -33.26 6.28 19.53
N LYS A 121 -33.19 5.32 18.59
CA LYS A 121 -34.21 4.25 18.44
C LYS A 121 -34.25 3.30 19.63
N ILE A 122 -33.16 3.06 20.33
CA ILE A 122 -33.15 2.27 21.58
C ILE A 122 -33.86 3.02 22.70
N LEU A 123 -33.61 4.34 22.83
CA LEU A 123 -34.21 5.16 23.86
C LEU A 123 -35.69 5.47 23.58
N HIS A 124 -36.07 5.64 22.34
CA HIS A 124 -37.40 5.95 21.86
C HIS A 124 -37.81 4.97 20.78
N PRO A 125 -38.25 3.73 21.15
CA PRO A 125 -38.63 2.71 20.18
C PRO A 125 -39.87 3.15 19.38
N GLU A 126 -39.74 3.16 18.06
CA GLU A 126 -40.83 3.39 17.12
C GLU A 126 -41.13 2.13 16.35
N ALA A 127 -42.43 1.85 16.11
CA ALA A 127 -42.83 0.71 15.31
C ALA A 127 -42.49 0.96 13.85
N VAL A 128 -41.68 0.05 13.26
CA VAL A 128 -41.35 0.12 11.83
C VAL A 128 -42.52 -0.37 11.00
N GLU A 129 -43.08 0.50 10.14
CA GLU A 129 -44.15 0.12 9.23
C GLU A 129 -43.61 -0.81 8.13
N PHE A 130 -44.02 -2.06 8.17
CA PHE A 130 -43.65 -3.04 7.17
C PHE A 130 -44.67 -3.07 6.03
N SER A 131 -44.23 -2.69 4.82
CA SER A 131 -44.97 -2.88 3.58
C SER A 131 -44.25 -3.88 2.66
N ILE A 132 -45.00 -4.70 1.93
CA ILE A 132 -44.44 -5.62 0.93
C ILE A 132 -43.66 -4.83 -0.15
N LEU A 133 -44.14 -3.64 -0.53
CA LEU A 133 -43.46 -2.79 -1.49
C LEU A 133 -42.13 -2.24 -0.92
N THR A 134 -42.11 -1.83 0.35
CA THR A 134 -40.90 -1.41 1.04
C THR A 134 -39.86 -2.56 1.07
N ALA A 135 -40.29 -3.78 1.42
CA ALA A 135 -39.42 -4.96 1.44
C ALA A 135 -38.85 -5.28 0.03
N ALA A 136 -39.66 -5.17 -1.02
CA ALA A 136 -39.21 -5.39 -2.40
C ALA A 136 -38.17 -4.34 -2.85
N VAL A 137 -38.39 -3.08 -2.53
CA VAL A 137 -37.45 -1.97 -2.85
C VAL A 137 -36.13 -2.12 -2.09
N LEU A 138 -36.18 -2.45 -0.80
CA LEU A 138 -34.98 -2.69 0.01
C LEU A 138 -34.20 -3.90 -0.51
N THR A 139 -34.90 -5.00 -0.86
CA THR A 139 -34.24 -6.19 -1.44
C THR A 139 -33.57 -5.88 -2.78
N GLY A 140 -34.25 -5.15 -3.68
CA GLY A 140 -33.67 -4.68 -4.94
C GLY A 140 -32.43 -3.79 -4.73
N SER A 141 -32.49 -2.89 -3.74
CA SER A 141 -31.36 -2.05 -3.33
C SER A 141 -30.18 -2.89 -2.84
N ILE A 142 -30.41 -3.87 -1.97
CA ILE A 142 -29.38 -4.79 -1.47
C ILE A 142 -28.70 -5.51 -2.62
N LEU A 143 -29.48 -6.07 -3.58
CA LEU A 143 -28.93 -6.80 -4.70
C LEU A 143 -28.06 -5.90 -5.61
N LEU A 144 -28.51 -4.69 -5.89
CA LEU A 144 -27.74 -3.75 -6.71
C LEU A 144 -26.46 -3.26 -6.00
N LYS A 145 -26.56 -2.91 -4.71
CA LYS A 145 -25.39 -2.51 -3.90
C LYS A 145 -24.40 -3.67 -3.72
N LEU A 146 -24.87 -4.90 -3.54
CA LEU A 146 -24.01 -6.08 -3.49
C LEU A 146 -23.25 -6.28 -4.82
N TRP A 147 -23.95 -6.11 -5.94
CA TRP A 147 -23.30 -6.16 -7.24
C TRP A 147 -22.25 -5.04 -7.40
N MET A 148 -22.55 -3.82 -6.98
CA MET A 148 -21.59 -2.69 -6.99
C MET A 148 -20.37 -3.02 -6.13
N ALA A 149 -20.56 -3.49 -4.90
CA ALA A 149 -19.48 -3.88 -4.00
C ALA A 149 -18.55 -4.93 -4.63
N LEU A 150 -19.11 -5.96 -5.26
CA LEU A 150 -18.35 -7.00 -5.95
C LEU A 150 -17.67 -6.49 -7.20
N PHE A 151 -18.31 -5.56 -7.94
CA PHE A 151 -17.78 -4.92 -9.12
C PHE A 151 -16.55 -4.07 -8.76
N ASP A 152 -16.68 -3.14 -7.82
CA ASP A 152 -15.62 -2.23 -7.40
C ASP A 152 -14.45 -3.00 -6.75
N ARG A 153 -14.75 -4.01 -5.91
CA ARG A 153 -13.72 -4.88 -5.34
C ARG A 153 -12.92 -5.63 -6.39
N LYS A 154 -13.58 -6.11 -7.45
CA LYS A 154 -12.91 -6.81 -8.55
C LYS A 154 -12.01 -5.87 -9.34
N LEU A 155 -12.49 -4.67 -9.65
CA LEU A 155 -11.71 -3.65 -10.33
C LEU A 155 -10.55 -3.18 -9.45
N GLY A 156 -10.82 -2.83 -8.20
CA GLY A 156 -9.85 -2.36 -7.23
C GLY A 156 -8.70 -3.36 -7.01
N ARG A 157 -9.01 -4.64 -6.87
CA ARG A 157 -7.98 -5.68 -6.76
C ARG A 157 -7.15 -5.84 -8.03
N LYS A 158 -7.78 -5.70 -9.20
CA LYS A 158 -7.10 -5.87 -10.48
C LYS A 158 -6.08 -4.77 -10.77
N ILE A 159 -6.37 -3.54 -10.35
CA ILE A 159 -5.47 -2.38 -10.53
C ILE A 159 -4.80 -1.95 -9.22
N SER A 160 -4.93 -2.72 -8.13
CA SER A 160 -4.40 -2.39 -6.79
C SER A 160 -4.78 -0.97 -6.35
N SER A 161 -6.07 -0.62 -6.47
CA SER A 161 -6.59 0.72 -6.18
C SER A 161 -7.23 0.79 -4.81
N ALA A 162 -6.65 1.60 -3.90
CA ALA A 162 -7.21 1.88 -2.58
C ALA A 162 -8.57 2.59 -2.69
N ALA A 163 -8.73 3.52 -3.64
CA ALA A 163 -9.98 4.25 -3.85
C ALA A 163 -11.15 3.32 -4.24
N LEU A 164 -10.92 2.36 -5.14
CA LEU A 164 -11.96 1.39 -5.53
C LEU A 164 -12.24 0.36 -4.42
N ILE A 165 -11.25 0.01 -3.61
CA ILE A 165 -11.48 -0.84 -2.44
C ILE A 165 -12.29 -0.09 -1.39
N ALA A 166 -12.05 1.21 -1.18
CA ALA A 166 -12.85 2.07 -0.31
C ALA A 166 -14.31 2.16 -0.81
N ALA A 167 -14.54 2.41 -2.11
CA ALA A 167 -15.88 2.42 -2.72
C ALA A 167 -16.60 1.06 -2.60
N ALA A 168 -15.87 -0.05 -2.70
CA ALA A 168 -16.42 -1.38 -2.46
C ALA A 168 -16.80 -1.59 -0.98
N ALA A 169 -16.02 -1.05 -0.04
CA ALA A 169 -16.32 -1.11 1.39
C ALA A 169 -17.56 -0.29 1.74
N ASP A 170 -17.71 0.90 1.14
CA ASP A 170 -18.89 1.76 1.25
C ASP A 170 -20.17 1.00 0.81
N SER A 171 -20.20 0.51 -0.43
CA SER A 171 -21.33 -0.28 -0.96
C SER A 171 -21.63 -1.54 -0.14
N ARG A 172 -20.61 -2.18 0.45
CA ARG A 172 -20.78 -3.33 1.34
C ARG A 172 -21.40 -2.93 2.68
N SER A 173 -21.00 -1.77 3.23
CA SER A 173 -21.59 -1.22 4.45
C SER A 173 -23.08 -0.94 4.27
N ASP A 174 -23.48 -0.42 3.12
CA ASP A 174 -24.88 -0.19 2.76
C ASP A 174 -25.70 -1.50 2.68
N VAL A 175 -25.10 -2.55 2.09
CA VAL A 175 -25.74 -3.89 2.05
C VAL A 175 -26.01 -4.41 3.46
N ILE A 176 -25.03 -4.27 4.36
CA ILE A 176 -25.13 -4.76 5.74
C ILE A 176 -26.16 -3.90 6.52
N ALA A 177 -26.12 -2.58 6.39
CA ALA A 177 -27.04 -1.68 7.06
C ALA A 177 -28.50 -1.91 6.60
N THR A 178 -28.72 -1.91 5.27
CA THR A 178 -30.07 -2.14 4.71
C THR A 178 -30.56 -3.57 5.00
N GLY A 179 -29.67 -4.58 4.99
CA GLY A 179 -29.97 -5.96 5.35
C GLY A 179 -30.38 -6.12 6.81
N ALA A 180 -29.69 -5.43 7.73
CA ALA A 180 -30.05 -5.41 9.15
C ALA A 180 -31.42 -4.76 9.40
N VAL A 181 -31.71 -3.64 8.72
CA VAL A 181 -33.03 -2.99 8.78
C VAL A 181 -34.11 -3.93 8.26
N LEU A 182 -33.91 -4.56 7.11
CA LEU A 182 -34.89 -5.52 6.56
C LEU A 182 -35.12 -6.70 7.50
N LEU A 183 -34.05 -7.27 8.08
CA LEU A 183 -34.13 -8.35 9.05
C LEU A 183 -34.89 -7.91 10.31
N ALA A 184 -34.58 -6.72 10.84
CA ALA A 184 -35.27 -6.16 12.01
C ALA A 184 -36.77 -5.95 11.75
N CYS A 185 -37.12 -5.46 10.55
CA CYS A 185 -38.53 -5.34 10.13
C CYS A 185 -39.26 -6.69 10.09
N VAL A 186 -38.63 -7.75 9.54
CA VAL A 186 -39.20 -9.09 9.46
C VAL A 186 -39.39 -9.70 10.87
N VAL A 187 -38.36 -9.62 11.71
CA VAL A 187 -38.38 -10.13 13.08
C VAL A 187 -39.43 -9.37 13.90
N GLY A 188 -39.43 -8.02 13.81
CA GLY A 188 -40.42 -7.18 14.51
C GLY A 188 -41.86 -7.57 14.14
N ARG A 189 -42.14 -7.84 12.85
CA ARG A 189 -43.47 -8.29 12.40
C ARG A 189 -43.87 -9.69 12.91
N LEU A 190 -42.89 -10.62 13.01
CA LEU A 190 -43.14 -12.00 13.44
C LEU A 190 -43.23 -12.13 14.95
N THR A 191 -42.44 -11.38 15.71
CA THR A 191 -42.27 -11.55 17.16
C THR A 191 -42.83 -10.40 17.99
N GLY A 192 -43.11 -9.24 17.40
CA GLY A 192 -43.46 -8.00 18.11
C GLY A 192 -42.29 -7.33 18.82
N LEU A 193 -41.06 -7.85 18.69
CA LEU A 193 -39.87 -7.30 19.34
C LEU A 193 -39.31 -6.09 18.54
N MET A 194 -39.04 -4.99 19.22
CA MET A 194 -38.41 -3.79 18.63
C MET A 194 -36.88 -3.89 18.73
N ILE A 195 -36.26 -4.66 17.85
CA ILE A 195 -34.81 -4.90 17.86
C ILE A 195 -34.05 -4.01 16.89
N ASP A 196 -34.72 -3.14 16.11
CA ASP A 196 -34.14 -2.30 15.07
C ASP A 196 -32.97 -1.43 15.59
N GLY A 197 -33.14 -0.77 16.74
CA GLY A 197 -32.09 0.06 17.34
C GLY A 197 -30.85 -0.75 17.72
N TRP A 198 -31.00 -1.95 18.28
CA TRP A 198 -29.87 -2.81 18.66
C TRP A 198 -29.14 -3.37 17.44
N ALA A 199 -29.90 -3.84 16.43
CA ALA A 199 -29.32 -4.30 15.18
C ALA A 199 -28.57 -3.17 14.48
N GLY A 200 -29.14 -1.96 14.42
CA GLY A 200 -28.50 -0.78 13.85
C GLY A 200 -27.20 -0.40 14.57
N LEU A 201 -27.17 -0.49 15.91
CA LEU A 201 -25.98 -0.19 16.70
C LEU A 201 -24.84 -1.19 16.40
N LEU A 202 -25.14 -2.49 16.33
CA LEU A 202 -24.13 -3.50 15.99
C LEU A 202 -23.55 -3.27 14.58
N VAL A 203 -24.41 -2.94 13.62
CA VAL A 203 -23.99 -2.62 12.25
C VAL A 203 -23.13 -1.35 12.22
N ALA A 204 -23.54 -0.31 12.95
CA ALA A 204 -22.79 0.95 13.02
C ALA A 204 -21.38 0.75 13.58
N LEU A 205 -21.22 -0.06 14.63
CA LEU A 205 -19.91 -0.39 15.19
C LEU A 205 -19.06 -1.18 14.19
N PHE A 206 -19.65 -2.12 13.45
CA PHE A 206 -18.96 -2.84 12.38
C PHE A 206 -18.50 -1.91 11.25
N ILE A 207 -19.35 -0.96 10.83
CA ILE A 207 -19.03 0.03 9.79
C ILE A 207 -17.85 0.92 10.25
N LEU A 208 -17.88 1.40 11.49
CA LEU A 208 -16.79 2.20 12.05
C LEU A 208 -15.48 1.41 12.10
N TRP A 209 -15.51 0.15 12.55
CA TRP A 209 -14.34 -0.71 12.56
C TRP A 209 -13.77 -0.94 11.16
N SER A 210 -14.64 -1.24 10.18
CA SER A 210 -14.25 -1.41 8.77
C SER A 210 -13.70 -0.10 8.18
N GLY A 211 -14.33 1.04 8.48
CA GLY A 211 -13.92 2.37 8.02
C GLY A 211 -12.51 2.75 8.51
N VAL A 212 -12.19 2.45 9.77
CA VAL A 212 -10.83 2.65 10.31
C VAL A 212 -9.81 1.80 9.53
N GLY A 213 -10.16 0.55 9.18
CA GLY A 213 -9.31 -0.27 8.32
C GLY A 213 -9.03 0.37 6.96
N VAL A 214 -10.06 0.89 6.30
CA VAL A 214 -9.92 1.59 5.00
C VAL A 214 -9.07 2.86 5.13
N VAL A 215 -9.23 3.64 6.21
CA VAL A 215 -8.37 4.81 6.49
C VAL A 215 -6.91 4.36 6.58
N LYS A 216 -6.62 3.32 7.33
CA LYS A 216 -5.27 2.79 7.48
C LYS A 216 -4.69 2.36 6.12
N ASP A 217 -5.43 1.56 5.35
CA ASP A 217 -4.99 1.07 4.04
C ASP A 217 -4.73 2.19 3.02
N THR A 218 -5.34 3.37 3.19
CA THR A 218 -5.14 4.53 2.31
C THR A 218 -4.05 5.48 2.82
N VAL A 219 -3.81 5.54 4.12
CA VAL A 219 -2.80 6.41 4.74
C VAL A 219 -1.42 5.75 4.74
N ASP A 220 -1.33 4.44 4.98
CA ASP A 220 -0.06 3.72 5.05
C ASP A 220 0.84 3.96 3.80
N PRO A 221 0.34 3.92 2.55
CA PRO A 221 1.16 4.26 1.37
C PRO A 221 1.62 5.73 1.34
N LEU A 222 0.84 6.65 1.91
CA LEU A 222 1.22 8.07 1.99
C LEU A 222 2.35 8.30 2.99
N LEU A 223 2.39 7.50 4.07
CA LEU A 223 3.44 7.53 5.09
C LEU A 223 4.72 6.79 4.66
N GLY A 224 4.69 6.02 3.59
CA GLY A 224 5.81 5.20 3.13
C GLY A 224 5.72 3.77 3.66
N ALA A 225 4.66 3.06 3.30
CA ALA A 225 4.52 1.65 3.62
C ALA A 225 5.66 0.81 3.03
N LYS A 226 5.97 -0.31 3.69
CA LYS A 226 6.94 -1.31 3.19
C LYS A 226 6.59 -1.67 1.73
N PRO A 227 7.56 -1.66 0.81
CA PRO A 227 7.31 -2.02 -0.59
C PRO A 227 6.88 -3.48 -0.73
N ASP A 228 6.22 -3.79 -1.84
CA ASP A 228 5.81 -5.15 -2.18
C ASP A 228 7.06 -6.06 -2.27
N GLU A 229 7.07 -7.15 -1.49
CA GLU A 229 8.16 -8.12 -1.48
C GLU A 229 8.44 -8.73 -2.87
N ALA A 230 7.43 -8.86 -3.73
CA ALA A 230 7.62 -9.34 -5.09
C ALA A 230 8.44 -8.34 -5.92
N LEU A 231 8.22 -7.04 -5.74
CA LEU A 231 9.01 -5.99 -6.39
C LEU A 231 10.46 -5.98 -5.87
N VAL A 232 10.65 -6.06 -4.56
CA VAL A 232 11.99 -6.08 -3.94
C VAL A 232 12.78 -7.28 -4.46
N ARG A 233 12.17 -8.48 -4.50
CA ARG A 233 12.79 -9.68 -5.07
C ARG A 233 13.09 -9.54 -6.56
N ALA A 234 12.24 -8.88 -7.34
CA ALA A 234 12.47 -8.65 -8.75
C ALA A 234 13.67 -7.72 -9.01
N ILE A 235 13.81 -6.65 -8.21
CA ILE A 235 14.97 -5.77 -8.27
C ILE A 235 16.24 -6.53 -7.85
N ALA A 236 16.19 -7.29 -6.75
CA ALA A 236 17.30 -8.12 -6.29
C ALA A 236 17.75 -9.12 -7.36
N TYR A 237 16.82 -9.80 -8.01
CA TYR A 237 17.11 -10.71 -9.12
C TYR A 237 17.73 -9.97 -10.30
N LEU A 238 17.24 -8.80 -10.65
CA LEU A 238 17.78 -7.98 -11.71
C LEU A 238 19.25 -7.61 -11.42
N MET A 239 19.56 -7.15 -10.20
CA MET A 239 20.91 -6.83 -9.77
C MET A 239 21.83 -8.06 -9.86
N THR A 240 21.43 -9.17 -9.26
CA THR A 240 22.27 -10.40 -9.18
C THR A 240 22.38 -11.17 -10.47
N SER A 241 21.55 -10.90 -11.48
CA SER A 241 21.64 -11.54 -12.79
C SER A 241 22.85 -11.09 -13.62
N HIS A 242 23.54 -10.01 -13.22
CA HIS A 242 24.70 -9.45 -13.92
C HIS A 242 26.00 -9.88 -13.24
N VAL A 243 26.86 -10.56 -13.98
CA VAL A 243 28.11 -11.21 -13.48
C VAL A 243 29.07 -10.22 -12.81
N ASN A 244 29.06 -8.96 -13.23
CA ASN A 244 29.96 -7.92 -12.70
C ASN A 244 29.45 -7.26 -11.42
N ILE A 245 28.23 -7.56 -10.97
CA ILE A 245 27.69 -7.12 -9.69
C ILE A 245 28.10 -8.14 -8.63
N LEU A 246 28.98 -7.74 -7.74
CA LEU A 246 29.50 -8.58 -6.64
C LEU A 246 28.50 -8.67 -5.48
N GLY A 247 27.75 -7.58 -5.26
CA GLY A 247 26.75 -7.45 -4.22
C GLY A 247 25.92 -6.20 -4.44
N PHE A 248 24.86 -6.07 -3.69
CA PHE A 248 24.06 -4.84 -3.62
C PHE A 248 23.52 -4.66 -2.20
N HIS A 249 23.29 -3.41 -1.80
CA HIS A 249 22.77 -3.04 -0.48
C HIS A 249 21.98 -1.72 -0.56
N ASP A 250 21.36 -1.31 0.55
CA ASP A 250 20.61 -0.06 0.71
C ASP A 250 19.52 0.15 -0.35
N LEU A 251 18.81 -0.94 -0.69
CA LEU A 251 17.67 -0.84 -1.59
C LEU A 251 16.54 -0.07 -0.89
N MET A 252 16.27 1.15 -1.33
CA MET A 252 15.13 1.97 -0.91
C MET A 252 14.13 2.08 -2.06
N VAL A 253 12.85 1.89 -1.76
CA VAL A 253 11.76 2.04 -2.73
C VAL A 253 10.75 3.05 -2.22
N HIS A 254 10.49 4.08 -3.01
CA HIS A 254 9.53 5.13 -2.73
C HIS A 254 8.32 5.02 -3.64
N ASP A 255 7.12 4.92 -3.05
CA ASP A 255 5.85 4.92 -3.78
C ASP A 255 5.26 6.35 -3.83
N TYR A 256 5.15 6.88 -5.03
CA TYR A 256 4.48 8.17 -5.30
C TYR A 256 3.09 8.00 -5.90
N GLY A 257 2.49 6.83 -5.70
CA GLY A 257 1.18 6.46 -6.19
C GLY A 257 1.24 5.36 -7.24
N PRO A 258 0.11 4.77 -7.59
CA PRO A 258 0.06 3.63 -8.48
C PRO A 258 0.77 3.88 -9.82
N GLY A 259 1.75 3.03 -10.15
CA GLY A 259 2.56 3.14 -11.37
C GLY A 259 3.63 4.23 -11.35
N ARG A 260 3.93 4.83 -10.18
CA ARG A 260 5.00 5.82 -10.00
C ARG A 260 5.88 5.43 -8.83
N ARG A 261 6.92 4.65 -9.10
CA ARG A 261 7.87 4.16 -8.10
C ARG A 261 9.27 4.61 -8.46
N PHE A 262 9.98 5.06 -7.44
CA PHE A 262 11.39 5.42 -7.51
C PHE A 262 12.15 4.52 -6.56
N ALA A 263 13.32 4.08 -6.97
CA ALA A 263 14.17 3.26 -6.10
C ALA A 263 15.62 3.71 -6.22
N SER A 264 16.35 3.53 -5.14
CA SER A 264 17.80 3.64 -5.12
C SER A 264 18.40 2.38 -4.52
N VAL A 265 19.56 1.99 -5.01
CA VAL A 265 20.30 0.82 -4.56
C VAL A 265 21.79 1.08 -4.76
N HIS A 266 22.63 0.51 -3.91
CA HIS A 266 24.07 0.49 -4.05
C HIS A 266 24.49 -0.81 -4.73
N ALA A 267 25.45 -0.73 -5.69
CA ALA A 267 25.99 -1.87 -6.41
C ALA A 267 27.51 -1.98 -6.19
N GLU A 268 27.92 -3.08 -5.60
CA GLU A 268 29.33 -3.42 -5.41
C GLU A 268 29.92 -3.98 -6.71
N ILE A 269 30.93 -3.30 -7.25
CA ILE A 269 31.62 -3.71 -8.51
C ILE A 269 33.12 -3.71 -8.25
N ASP A 270 33.85 -4.67 -8.85
CA ASP A 270 35.30 -4.77 -8.74
C ASP A 270 35.96 -3.45 -9.22
N HIS A 271 36.80 -2.86 -8.37
CA HIS A 271 37.50 -1.61 -8.66
C HIS A 271 38.38 -1.65 -9.91
N ARG A 272 38.74 -2.85 -10.43
CA ARG A 272 39.53 -3.03 -11.64
C ARG A 272 38.71 -2.87 -12.92
N ILE A 273 37.40 -2.88 -12.84
CA ILE A 273 36.54 -2.61 -13.99
C ILE A 273 36.63 -1.11 -14.33
N ASP A 274 36.85 -0.81 -15.60
CA ASP A 274 36.88 0.56 -16.07
C ASP A 274 35.58 1.30 -15.68
N PRO A 275 35.65 2.49 -15.07
CA PRO A 275 34.48 3.22 -14.61
C PRO A 275 33.45 3.51 -15.70
N LEU A 276 33.84 3.66 -16.97
CA LEU A 276 32.91 3.87 -18.07
C LEU A 276 32.16 2.59 -18.42
N ILE A 277 32.84 1.42 -18.32
CA ILE A 277 32.21 0.12 -18.51
C ILE A 277 31.27 -0.19 -17.36
N ALA A 278 31.65 0.13 -16.11
CA ALA A 278 30.78 -0.02 -14.95
C ALA A 278 29.53 0.87 -15.09
N HIS A 279 29.69 2.10 -15.52
CA HIS A 279 28.57 3.03 -15.74
C HIS A 279 27.60 2.51 -16.81
N GLU A 280 28.09 2.03 -17.96
CA GLU A 280 27.22 1.47 -19.02
C GLU A 280 26.45 0.24 -18.53
N LEU A 281 27.06 -0.61 -17.71
CA LEU A 281 26.39 -1.74 -17.07
C LEU A 281 25.23 -1.28 -16.19
N LEU A 282 25.48 -0.28 -15.31
CA LEU A 282 24.48 0.24 -14.39
C LEU A 282 23.31 0.90 -15.13
N ASP A 283 23.62 1.70 -16.16
CA ASP A 283 22.65 2.31 -17.05
C ASP A 283 21.73 1.28 -17.74
N GLU A 284 22.30 0.12 -18.17
CA GLU A 284 21.46 -0.94 -18.76
C GLU A 284 20.52 -1.56 -17.73
N ILE A 285 21.00 -1.78 -16.50
CA ILE A 285 20.17 -2.28 -15.40
C ILE A 285 19.04 -1.29 -15.07
N GLU A 286 19.34 0.02 -14.99
CA GLU A 286 18.34 1.07 -14.75
C GLU A 286 17.29 1.11 -15.87
N ARG A 287 17.71 1.03 -17.14
CA ARG A 287 16.82 0.93 -18.30
C ARG A 287 15.95 -0.33 -18.26
N GLN A 288 16.50 -1.46 -17.85
CA GLN A 288 15.76 -2.71 -17.72
C GLN A 288 14.74 -2.64 -16.57
N ALA A 289 15.10 -2.10 -15.41
CA ALA A 289 14.17 -1.86 -14.29
C ALA A 289 12.98 -1.00 -14.74
N LYS A 290 13.23 0.03 -15.52
CA LYS A 290 12.17 0.90 -16.05
C LYS A 290 11.24 0.17 -17.03
N ARG A 291 11.79 -0.64 -17.94
CA ARG A 291 11.03 -1.40 -18.95
C ARG A 291 10.20 -2.52 -18.36
N GLU A 292 10.79 -3.31 -17.46
CA GLU A 292 10.21 -4.57 -16.98
C GLU A 292 9.47 -4.41 -15.65
N LEU A 293 10.00 -3.59 -14.73
CA LEU A 293 9.45 -3.43 -13.40
C LEU A 293 8.65 -2.13 -13.21
N HIS A 294 8.70 -1.23 -14.20
CA HIS A 294 8.09 0.12 -14.12
C HIS A 294 8.57 0.92 -12.89
N VAL A 295 9.89 0.83 -12.60
CA VAL A 295 10.56 1.54 -11.50
C VAL A 295 11.62 2.45 -12.11
N ASP A 296 11.64 3.72 -11.70
CA ASP A 296 12.75 4.61 -11.97
C ASP A 296 13.83 4.31 -10.91
N LEU A 297 14.77 3.43 -11.28
CA LEU A 297 15.88 2.98 -10.44
C LEU A 297 17.08 3.90 -10.63
N VAL A 298 17.75 4.24 -9.53
CA VAL A 298 19.07 4.91 -9.51
C VAL A 298 20.04 3.99 -8.78
N ILE A 299 21.17 3.69 -9.41
CA ILE A 299 22.19 2.78 -8.86
C ILE A 299 23.44 3.59 -8.47
N HIS A 300 23.77 3.55 -7.19
CA HIS A 300 25.05 4.08 -6.73
C HIS A 300 26.17 3.05 -6.97
N TYR A 301 27.26 3.50 -7.56
CA TYR A 301 28.42 2.66 -7.86
C TYR A 301 29.38 2.61 -6.67
N ASP A 302 29.61 1.43 -6.08
CA ASP A 302 30.54 1.20 -5.01
C ASP A 302 31.71 0.32 -5.49
N PRO A 303 32.91 0.91 -5.71
CA PRO A 303 34.07 0.14 -6.11
C PRO A 303 34.64 -0.66 -4.93
N VAL A 304 34.70 -2.00 -5.08
CA VAL A 304 35.21 -2.92 -4.06
C VAL A 304 36.59 -3.43 -4.44
N VAL A 305 37.54 -3.36 -3.50
CA VAL A 305 38.89 -3.92 -3.67
C VAL A 305 38.85 -5.43 -3.40
N THR A 306 39.05 -6.23 -4.46
CA THR A 306 38.93 -7.70 -4.40
C THR A 306 40.29 -8.41 -4.40
N ASP A 307 41.38 -7.71 -4.77
CA ASP A 307 42.70 -8.27 -4.99
C ASP A 307 43.74 -7.96 -3.90
N ASP A 308 43.34 -7.27 -2.82
CA ASP A 308 44.21 -7.01 -1.66
C ASP A 308 44.00 -8.08 -0.58
N PRO A 309 44.98 -8.98 -0.35
CA PRO A 309 44.87 -10.01 0.67
C PRO A 309 44.74 -9.47 2.09
N GLU A 310 45.27 -8.27 2.37
CA GLU A 310 45.14 -7.64 3.68
C GLU A 310 43.71 -7.16 3.93
N VAL A 311 43.11 -6.52 2.94
CA VAL A 311 41.69 -6.09 2.99
C VAL A 311 40.79 -7.31 3.19
N ALA A 312 40.99 -8.38 2.43
CA ALA A 312 40.21 -9.62 2.56
C ALA A 312 40.37 -10.27 3.95
N ALA A 313 41.59 -10.31 4.48
CA ALA A 313 41.86 -10.87 5.81
C ALA A 313 41.18 -10.07 6.94
N VAL A 314 41.28 -8.75 6.88
CA VAL A 314 40.66 -7.85 7.88
C VAL A 314 39.13 -7.92 7.78
N ARG A 315 38.56 -7.91 6.57
CA ARG A 315 37.13 -8.08 6.36
C ARG A 315 36.61 -9.40 6.97
N THR A 316 37.29 -10.50 6.68
CA THR A 316 36.93 -11.82 7.24
C THR A 316 36.98 -11.81 8.76
N ARG A 317 37.99 -11.17 9.37
CA ARG A 317 38.15 -11.07 10.82
C ARG A 317 37.03 -10.22 11.42
N VAL A 318 36.68 -9.09 10.82
CA VAL A 318 35.55 -8.24 11.27
C VAL A 318 34.26 -9.04 11.25
N LEU A 319 33.96 -9.76 10.15
CA LEU A 319 32.78 -10.62 10.05
C LEU A 319 32.74 -11.71 11.13
N GLN A 320 33.86 -12.35 11.41
CA GLN A 320 33.95 -13.37 12.49
C GLN A 320 33.67 -12.78 13.86
N ILE A 321 34.19 -11.56 14.15
CA ILE A 321 33.92 -10.87 15.41
C ILE A 321 32.45 -10.50 15.50
N MET A 322 31.88 -9.92 14.44
CA MET A 322 30.49 -9.52 14.37
C MET A 322 29.54 -10.71 14.61
N HIS A 323 29.72 -11.80 13.87
CA HIS A 323 28.92 -13.02 14.03
C HIS A 323 29.12 -13.71 15.37
N GLY A 324 30.28 -13.51 16.02
CA GLY A 324 30.52 -13.97 17.41
C GLY A 324 29.76 -13.16 18.45
N LEU A 325 29.43 -11.91 18.16
CA LEU A 325 28.61 -11.03 19.01
C LEU A 325 27.12 -11.25 18.75
N ASP A 326 26.69 -11.21 17.51
CA ASP A 326 25.33 -11.51 17.08
C ASP A 326 25.34 -12.02 15.62
N PRO A 327 24.86 -13.25 15.35
CA PRO A 327 24.80 -13.81 13.99
C PRO A 327 23.92 -13.03 12.99
N ARG A 328 23.04 -12.14 13.48
CA ARG A 328 22.17 -11.30 12.67
C ARG A 328 22.88 -10.05 12.10
N LEU A 329 24.05 -9.71 12.61
CA LEU A 329 24.83 -8.58 12.12
C LEU A 329 25.42 -8.88 10.74
N SER A 330 25.28 -7.95 9.81
CA SER A 330 25.93 -8.01 8.50
C SER A 330 26.66 -6.71 8.21
N LEU A 331 27.62 -6.76 7.27
CA LEU A 331 28.38 -5.57 6.84
C LEU A 331 28.38 -5.47 5.33
N HIS A 332 28.42 -4.21 4.85
CA HIS A 332 28.62 -3.87 3.44
C HIS A 332 29.50 -2.59 3.33
N ASP A 333 29.85 -2.20 2.10
CA ASP A 333 30.75 -1.06 1.80
C ASP A 333 32.09 -1.12 2.58
N PHE A 334 32.69 -2.32 2.65
CA PHE A 334 33.92 -2.53 3.41
C PHE A 334 35.12 -1.97 2.66
N ARG A 335 35.83 -1.03 3.27
CA ARG A 335 37.04 -0.43 2.72
C ARG A 335 38.08 -0.14 3.81
N MET A 336 39.35 -0.12 3.43
CA MET A 336 40.45 0.22 4.31
C MET A 336 41.21 1.41 3.76
N VAL A 337 41.56 2.35 4.65
CA VAL A 337 42.39 3.51 4.31
C VAL A 337 43.59 3.53 5.25
N SER A 338 44.77 3.27 4.71
CA SER A 338 46.01 3.27 5.47
C SER A 338 46.49 4.70 5.75
N GLY A 339 46.60 5.05 7.02
CA GLY A 339 47.25 6.26 7.51
C GLY A 339 48.70 6.00 7.89
N SER A 340 49.41 7.04 8.34
CA SER A 340 50.83 6.96 8.73
C SER A 340 51.09 6.08 9.96
N HIS A 341 50.13 5.96 10.89
CA HIS A 341 50.27 5.24 12.16
C HIS A 341 49.08 4.35 12.51
N HIS A 342 48.03 4.38 11.72
CA HIS A 342 46.81 3.61 11.93
C HIS A 342 46.15 3.26 10.61
N VAL A 343 45.22 2.32 10.65
CA VAL A 343 44.39 1.92 9.52
C VAL A 343 42.95 2.23 9.86
N ASN A 344 42.29 3.04 9.07
CA ASN A 344 40.85 3.24 9.16
C ASN A 344 40.16 2.07 8.44
N VAL A 345 39.33 1.37 9.17
CA VAL A 345 38.43 0.33 8.63
C VAL A 345 37.05 0.93 8.61
N ILE A 346 36.54 1.12 7.40
CA ILE A 346 35.28 1.82 7.12
C ILE A 346 34.30 0.81 6.56
N PHE A 347 33.12 0.73 7.14
CA PHE A 347 32.04 -0.13 6.64
C PHE A 347 30.71 0.28 7.24
N ASP A 348 29.65 -0.14 6.58
CA ASP A 348 28.29 0.02 7.08
C ASP A 348 27.84 -1.29 7.75
N MET A 349 27.22 -1.19 8.92
CA MET A 349 26.77 -2.31 9.72
C MET A 349 25.27 -2.32 9.86
N VAL A 350 24.65 -3.40 9.36
CA VAL A 350 23.20 -3.62 9.55
C VAL A 350 22.97 -4.21 10.93
N ILE A 351 22.13 -3.53 11.70
CA ILE A 351 21.72 -3.93 13.06
C ILE A 351 20.21 -4.11 13.14
N PRO A 352 19.72 -5.05 13.96
CA PRO A 352 18.30 -5.17 14.27
C PRO A 352 17.76 -3.86 14.86
N PRO A 353 16.53 -3.43 14.53
CA PRO A 353 15.95 -2.16 15.00
C PRO A 353 15.90 -2.06 16.55
N GLU A 354 15.71 -3.18 17.25
CA GLU A 354 15.71 -3.26 18.70
C GLU A 354 17.09 -2.98 19.32
N ASP A 355 18.17 -3.19 18.57
CA ASP A 355 19.56 -3.05 19.03
C ASP A 355 20.18 -1.67 18.71
N ALA A 356 19.42 -0.76 18.10
CA ALA A 356 19.91 0.57 17.69
C ALA A 356 20.54 1.37 18.86
N GLN A 357 20.06 1.18 20.09
CA GLN A 357 20.62 1.86 21.27
C GLN A 357 21.99 1.30 21.72
N THR A 358 22.36 0.11 21.27
CA THR A 358 23.63 -0.56 21.62
C THR A 358 24.67 -0.45 20.49
N ALA A 359 24.35 0.19 19.37
CA ALA A 359 25.17 0.30 18.18
C ALA A 359 26.61 0.76 18.49
N GLU A 360 26.78 1.83 19.26
CA GLU A 360 28.09 2.35 19.61
C GLU A 360 28.88 1.43 20.57
N GLN A 361 28.20 0.62 21.35
CA GLN A 361 28.83 -0.41 22.19
C GLN A 361 29.35 -1.56 21.33
N LEU A 362 28.58 -1.99 20.34
CA LEU A 362 29.00 -3.00 19.37
C LEU A 362 30.23 -2.54 18.61
N ARG A 363 30.25 -1.30 18.10
CA ARG A 363 31.42 -0.73 17.44
C ARG A 363 32.68 -0.83 18.32
N ARG A 364 32.59 -0.40 19.57
CA ARG A 364 33.74 -0.43 20.51
C ARG A 364 34.19 -1.87 20.81
N GLN A 365 33.28 -2.81 20.93
CA GLN A 365 33.61 -4.22 21.15
C GLN A 365 34.32 -4.82 19.95
N ILE A 366 33.87 -4.52 18.73
CA ILE A 366 34.50 -4.98 17.49
C ILE A 366 35.89 -4.34 17.36
N GLU A 367 36.01 -3.02 17.59
CA GLU A 367 37.30 -2.30 17.53
C GLU A 367 38.31 -2.87 18.50
N ALA A 368 37.91 -3.16 19.75
CA ALA A 368 38.79 -3.74 20.75
C ALA A 368 39.28 -5.15 20.38
N GLN A 369 38.42 -6.00 19.80
CA GLN A 369 38.78 -7.35 19.37
C GLN A 369 39.59 -7.39 18.06
N LEU A 370 39.50 -6.33 17.24
CA LEU A 370 40.21 -6.24 15.99
C LEU A 370 41.69 -5.90 16.17
N GLN A 371 42.08 -5.26 17.27
CA GLN A 371 43.48 -4.92 17.56
C GLN A 371 44.36 -6.19 17.60
N ASP A 372 45.52 -6.16 16.93
CA ASP A 372 46.45 -7.28 16.84
C ASP A 372 47.84 -6.99 17.43
N GLY A 373 48.02 -5.80 17.95
CA GLY A 373 49.30 -5.33 18.52
C GLY A 373 50.35 -4.96 17.46
N LYS A 374 50.09 -5.19 16.17
CA LYS A 374 50.97 -4.82 15.07
C LYS A 374 50.54 -3.53 14.39
N LYS A 375 49.21 -3.37 14.17
CA LYS A 375 48.60 -2.17 13.59
C LYS A 375 47.50 -1.68 14.53
N THR A 376 47.28 -0.38 14.55
CA THR A 376 46.13 0.21 15.25
C THR A 376 45.00 0.38 14.24
N TYR A 377 43.90 -0.27 14.50
CA TYR A 377 42.69 -0.18 13.67
C TYR A 377 41.70 0.79 14.32
N HIS A 378 41.20 1.74 13.54
CA HIS A 378 40.10 2.63 13.91
C HIS A 378 38.88 2.28 13.06
N LEU A 379 37.77 1.97 13.75
CA LEU A 379 36.52 1.68 13.06
C LEU A 379 35.70 2.94 12.85
N ILE A 380 35.36 3.18 11.59
CA ILE A 380 34.41 4.19 11.16
C ILE A 380 33.19 3.42 10.63
N VAL A 381 32.12 3.38 11.43
CA VAL A 381 30.96 2.55 11.14
C VAL A 381 29.73 3.43 11.00
N THR A 382 29.02 3.27 9.88
CA THR A 382 27.65 3.73 9.71
C THR A 382 26.71 2.63 10.19
N PHE A 383 25.63 2.98 10.90
CA PHE A 383 24.67 1.98 11.39
C PHE A 383 23.39 2.08 10.60
N ASP A 384 23.04 0.97 9.93
CA ASP A 384 21.80 0.83 9.19
C ASP A 384 20.82 -0.08 9.91
N THR A 385 19.54 0.24 9.80
CA THR A 385 18.49 -0.62 10.35
C THR A 385 18.01 -1.61 9.28
N ALA A 386 17.83 -2.86 9.71
CA ALA A 386 17.50 -4.01 8.85
C ALA A 386 16.19 -3.90 8.03
N ALA A 387 15.46 -2.78 8.12
CA ALA A 387 14.14 -2.61 7.48
C ALA A 387 14.13 -2.87 5.95
N PHE A 388 15.30 -2.77 5.28
CA PHE A 388 15.43 -2.95 3.82
C PHE A 388 16.46 -4.01 3.41
N ASN A 389 17.29 -4.51 4.35
CA ASN A 389 18.46 -5.35 4.03
C ASN A 389 18.25 -6.86 4.25
N GLU A 390 17.15 -7.32 4.85
CA GLU A 390 16.88 -8.75 5.08
C GLU A 390 16.95 -9.61 3.79
N LEU A 391 16.62 -9.02 2.63
CA LEU A 391 16.59 -9.74 1.34
C LEU A 391 17.94 -9.74 0.61
N SER A 392 18.84 -8.79 0.88
CA SER A 392 20.18 -8.77 0.28
C SER A 392 21.09 -9.87 0.85
N THR A 393 20.90 -10.22 2.11
CA THR A 393 21.66 -11.26 2.83
C THR A 393 21.24 -12.66 2.37
N GLU A 394 19.94 -12.93 2.18
CA GLU A 394 19.43 -14.24 1.74
C GLU A 394 19.86 -14.61 0.30
N VAL A 395 19.96 -13.60 -0.58
CA VAL A 395 20.37 -13.83 -1.98
C VAL A 395 21.88 -14.00 -2.10
N GLY A 396 22.68 -13.30 -1.29
CA GLY A 396 24.14 -13.43 -1.24
C GLY A 396 24.61 -14.81 -0.72
N GLU A 397 23.92 -15.40 0.26
CA GLU A 397 24.24 -16.71 0.79
C GLU A 397 23.89 -17.87 -0.16
N GLN A 398 22.91 -17.71 -1.04
CA GLN A 398 22.55 -18.73 -2.05
C GLN A 398 23.54 -18.80 -3.22
N GLN A 399 24.32 -17.75 -3.49
CA GLN A 399 25.36 -17.75 -4.52
C GLN A 399 26.72 -18.23 -4.02
N SER A 400 26.92 -18.30 -2.71
CA SER A 400 28.17 -18.82 -2.10
C SER A 400 28.13 -20.32 -1.80
N ARG A 401 27.04 -20.99 -2.11
CA ARG A 401 26.87 -22.46 -2.08
C ARG A 401 26.79 -23.03 -3.50
#